data_751b4b0f3cfbe186f763712a4d7c3940
#
_entry.id   751b4b0f3cfbe186f763712a4d7c3940
#
_cell.length_a   1.000
_cell.length_b   1.000
_cell.length_c   1.000
_cell.angle_alpha   90.00
_cell.angle_beta   90.00
_cell.angle_gamma   90.00
#
_symmetry.space_group_name_H-M   'P 1'
#
loop_
_entity.id
_entity.type
_entity.pdbx_description
1 polymer ?
#
loop_
_entity_poly.entity_id
_entity_poly.type
_entity_poly.pdbx_seq_one_letter_code
_entity_poly.pdbx_strand_id
1 'polypeptide(L)'
;MLEQRIEEVNKANHAFYAAFGNLDIVEMDRVWAHQEYVTCIHPGWTLRSDWPSVRDSWVLIFNNTFSMTFELTDVTVQVAGDLAWVVCVENITTHQSDEPQQAQVLATNLFERIGDEWLLIHHHGSAVMG
;
A
#
# COMPACT_ATOMS: atom_id res chain seq x y z
N MET A 1 15.86 14.12 -11.91
CA MET A 1 15.16 15.34 -11.57
C MET A 1 14.07 15.04 -10.56
N LEU A 2 13.78 16.00 -9.70
CA LEU A 2 12.80 15.80 -8.63
C LEU A 2 11.40 15.52 -9.17
N GLU A 3 10.96 16.29 -10.15
CA GLU A 3 9.62 16.09 -10.73
C GLU A 3 9.45 14.70 -11.33
N GLN A 4 10.47 14.20 -12.01
CA GLN A 4 10.45 12.87 -12.59
C GLN A 4 10.39 11.79 -11.50
N ARG A 5 11.13 11.97 -10.42
CA ARG A 5 11.11 11.04 -9.28
C ARG A 5 9.75 11.01 -8.61
N ILE A 6 9.11 12.17 -8.45
CA ILE A 6 7.76 12.26 -7.89
C ILE A 6 6.77 11.49 -8.77
N GLU A 7 6.86 11.64 -10.09
CA GLU A 7 6.00 10.88 -11.01
C GLU A 7 6.25 9.39 -10.91
N GLU A 8 7.50 8.97 -10.82
CA GLU A 8 7.84 7.54 -10.67
C GLU A 8 7.29 6.97 -9.37
N VAL A 9 7.39 7.71 -8.27
CA VAL A 9 6.84 7.29 -6.98
C VAL A 9 5.32 7.24 -7.02
N ASN A 10 4.68 8.21 -7.67
CA ASN A 10 3.23 8.18 -7.87
C ASN A 10 2.81 6.92 -8.65
N LYS A 11 3.55 6.56 -9.69
CA LYS A 11 3.28 5.34 -10.45
C LYS A 11 3.41 4.10 -9.58
N ALA A 12 4.46 4.05 -8.76
CA ALA A 12 4.67 2.93 -7.84
C ALA A 12 3.52 2.83 -6.83
N ASN A 13 3.06 3.97 -6.32
CA ASN A 13 1.93 4.02 -5.40
C ASN A 13 0.64 3.55 -6.06
N HIS A 14 0.39 3.97 -7.29
CA HIS A 14 -0.77 3.50 -8.06
C HIS A 14 -0.70 2.00 -8.32
N ALA A 15 0.49 1.47 -8.63
CA ALA A 15 0.67 0.04 -8.84
C ALA A 15 0.37 -0.76 -7.55
N PHE A 16 0.77 -0.23 -6.40
CA PHE A 16 0.45 -0.83 -5.12
C PHE A 16 -1.07 -0.91 -4.90
N TYR A 17 -1.79 0.19 -5.12
CA TYR A 17 -3.25 0.19 -4.92
C TYR A 17 -3.98 -0.61 -6.00
N ALA A 18 -3.44 -0.72 -7.20
CA ALA A 18 -3.98 -1.63 -8.22
C ALA A 18 -3.89 -3.09 -7.76
N ALA A 19 -2.73 -3.50 -7.24
CA ALA A 19 -2.53 -4.84 -6.70
C ALA A 19 -3.48 -5.10 -5.53
N PHE A 20 -3.62 -4.12 -4.65
CA PHE A 20 -4.48 -4.20 -3.47
C PHE A 20 -5.96 -4.35 -3.89
N GLY A 21 -6.43 -3.48 -4.77
CA GLY A 21 -7.83 -3.53 -5.23
C GLY A 21 -8.15 -4.75 -6.07
N ASN A 22 -7.17 -5.26 -6.82
CA ASN A 22 -7.32 -6.48 -7.61
C ASN A 22 -7.23 -7.75 -6.75
N LEU A 23 -6.87 -7.63 -5.47
CA LEU A 23 -6.68 -8.77 -4.57
C LEU A 23 -5.70 -9.79 -5.18
N ASP A 24 -4.66 -9.29 -5.84
CA ASP A 24 -3.73 -10.09 -6.63
C ASP A 24 -2.38 -10.15 -5.96
N ILE A 25 -2.05 -11.32 -5.39
CA ILE A 25 -0.80 -11.50 -4.67
C ILE A 25 0.43 -11.45 -5.60
N VAL A 26 0.29 -11.85 -6.84
CA VAL A 26 1.40 -11.79 -7.80
C VAL A 26 1.74 -10.34 -8.14
N GLU A 27 0.72 -9.49 -8.34
CA GLU A 27 0.94 -8.06 -8.52
C GLU A 27 1.53 -7.43 -7.25
N MET A 28 1.05 -7.84 -6.08
CA MET A 28 1.57 -7.34 -4.81
C MET A 28 3.05 -7.71 -4.61
N ASP A 29 3.44 -8.93 -5.01
CA ASP A 29 4.84 -9.37 -4.98
C ASP A 29 5.75 -8.43 -5.76
N ARG A 30 5.27 -7.84 -6.84
CA ARG A 30 6.06 -6.98 -7.73
C ARG A 30 6.29 -5.58 -7.18
N VAL A 31 5.42 -5.10 -6.30
CA VAL A 31 5.50 -3.71 -5.82
C VAL A 31 6.26 -3.58 -4.51
N TRP A 32 6.56 -4.67 -3.84
CA TRP A 32 7.30 -4.68 -2.57
C TRP A 32 8.76 -5.09 -2.76
N ALA A 33 9.64 -4.51 -1.94
CA ALA A 33 11.00 -5.02 -1.80
C ALA A 33 10.95 -6.33 -1.00
N HIS A 34 11.68 -7.33 -1.47
CA HIS A 34 11.74 -8.64 -0.79
C HIS A 34 12.94 -8.67 0.15
N GLN A 35 12.85 -7.89 1.22
CA GLN A 35 13.94 -7.68 2.16
C GLN A 35 13.50 -8.00 3.58
N GLU A 36 14.49 -8.21 4.46
CA GLU A 36 14.23 -8.47 5.88
C GLU A 36 13.68 -7.25 6.61
N TYR A 37 14.01 -6.06 6.12
CA TYR A 37 13.66 -4.81 6.81
C TYR A 37 12.31 -4.24 6.41
N VAL A 38 11.55 -4.87 5.52
CA VAL A 38 10.23 -4.35 5.18
C VAL A 38 9.26 -4.56 6.35
N THR A 39 8.35 -3.62 6.53
CA THR A 39 7.37 -3.65 7.60
C THR A 39 5.99 -3.26 7.08
N CYS A 40 4.96 -3.76 7.75
CA CYS A 40 3.59 -3.47 7.37
C CYS A 40 2.69 -3.51 8.60
N ILE A 41 1.82 -2.51 8.72
CA ILE A 41 0.81 -2.45 9.77
C ILE A 41 -0.52 -2.16 9.10
N HIS A 42 -1.40 -3.16 9.08
CA HIS A 42 -2.77 -2.96 8.58
C HIS A 42 -3.64 -2.36 9.71
N PRO A 43 -4.73 -1.67 9.36
CA PRO A 43 -5.60 -1.09 10.38
C PRO A 43 -6.05 -2.15 11.40
N GLY A 44 -5.72 -1.94 12.66
CA GLY A 44 -6.07 -2.86 13.74
C GLY A 44 -5.15 -4.05 13.91
N TRP A 45 -4.14 -4.20 13.06
CA TRP A 45 -3.18 -5.31 13.16
C TRP A 45 -1.94 -4.89 13.95
N THR A 46 -1.20 -5.90 14.43
CA THR A 46 0.14 -5.66 14.95
C THR A 46 1.15 -5.60 13.81
N LEU A 47 2.36 -5.19 14.15
CA LEU A 47 3.45 -5.06 13.18
C LEU A 47 3.83 -6.40 12.55
N ARG A 48 3.95 -6.41 11.24
CA ARG A 48 4.56 -7.50 10.48
C ARG A 48 5.91 -7.05 9.96
N SER A 49 6.94 -7.88 10.12
CA SER A 49 8.31 -7.60 9.69
C SER A 49 8.81 -8.75 8.84
N ASP A 50 9.72 -8.44 7.92
CA ASP A 50 10.29 -9.25 6.85
C ASP A 50 9.26 -9.58 5.75
N TRP A 51 9.79 -9.85 4.56
CA TRP A 51 8.90 -10.04 3.40
C TRP A 51 7.98 -11.25 3.55
N PRO A 52 8.45 -12.45 3.98
CA PRO A 52 7.53 -13.57 4.10
C PRO A 52 6.34 -13.26 5.02
N SER A 53 6.58 -12.59 6.15
CA SER A 53 5.51 -12.24 7.10
C SER A 53 4.56 -11.19 6.52
N VAL A 54 5.12 -10.16 5.86
CA VAL A 54 4.33 -9.13 5.19
C VAL A 54 3.48 -9.75 4.08
N ARG A 55 4.09 -10.60 3.26
CA ARG A 55 3.37 -11.29 2.18
C ARG A 55 2.21 -12.13 2.72
N ASP A 56 2.44 -12.87 3.79
CA ASP A 56 1.39 -13.68 4.42
C ASP A 56 0.20 -12.82 4.86
N SER A 57 0.46 -11.61 5.35
CA SER A 57 -0.63 -10.71 5.75
C SER A 57 -1.49 -10.30 4.55
N TRP A 58 -0.87 -10.05 3.38
CA TRP A 58 -1.61 -9.73 2.17
C TRP A 58 -2.42 -10.92 1.67
N VAL A 59 -1.85 -12.13 1.72
CA VAL A 59 -2.57 -13.35 1.34
C VAL A 59 -3.81 -13.52 2.22
N LEU A 60 -3.68 -13.32 3.53
CA LEU A 60 -4.81 -13.41 4.46
C LEU A 60 -5.91 -12.40 4.11
N ILE A 61 -5.52 -11.15 3.86
CA ILE A 61 -6.50 -10.11 3.50
C ILE A 61 -7.20 -10.47 2.20
N PHE A 62 -6.44 -10.87 1.18
CA PHE A 62 -6.99 -11.18 -0.14
C PHE A 62 -7.92 -12.39 -0.11
N ASN A 63 -7.60 -13.40 0.69
CA ASN A 63 -8.44 -14.58 0.83
C ASN A 63 -9.74 -14.30 1.60
N ASN A 64 -9.78 -13.23 2.37
CA ASN A 64 -10.95 -12.88 3.19
C ASN A 64 -11.73 -11.67 2.67
N THR A 65 -11.39 -11.19 1.49
CA THR A 65 -12.03 -10.04 0.86
C THR A 65 -12.64 -10.46 -0.46
N PHE A 66 -13.93 -10.20 -0.64
CA PHE A 66 -14.64 -10.55 -1.88
C PHE A 66 -14.29 -9.55 -2.99
N SER A 67 -14.46 -8.26 -2.73
CA SER A 67 -14.06 -7.21 -3.66
C SER A 67 -13.80 -5.91 -2.90
N MET A 68 -12.93 -5.09 -3.44
CA MET A 68 -12.72 -3.76 -2.89
C MET A 68 -12.24 -2.80 -3.97
N THR A 69 -12.60 -1.54 -3.80
CA THR A 69 -12.13 -0.46 -4.66
C THR A 69 -11.56 0.65 -3.81
N PHE A 70 -10.62 1.37 -4.36
CA PHE A 70 -9.95 2.48 -3.69
C PHE A 70 -10.15 3.77 -4.48
N GLU A 71 -10.41 4.85 -3.75
CA GLU A 71 -10.25 6.20 -4.26
C GLU A 71 -9.30 6.92 -3.32
N LEU A 72 -8.16 7.37 -3.85
CA LEU A 72 -7.16 8.05 -3.05
C LEU A 72 -7.40 9.55 -3.08
N THR A 73 -7.40 10.18 -1.90
CA THR A 73 -7.51 11.62 -1.76
C THR A 73 -6.39 12.13 -0.86
N ASP A 74 -6.17 13.45 -0.89
CA ASP A 74 -5.16 14.12 -0.06
C ASP A 74 -3.77 13.49 -0.20
N VAL A 75 -3.40 13.17 -1.44
CA VAL A 75 -2.13 12.48 -1.73
C VAL A 75 -0.99 13.49 -1.71
N THR A 76 0.02 13.22 -0.87
CA THR A 76 1.26 13.99 -0.85
C THR A 76 2.43 13.06 -1.07
N VAL A 77 3.40 13.49 -1.89
CA VAL A 77 4.59 12.70 -2.21
C VAL A 77 5.83 13.52 -1.87
N GLN A 78 6.75 12.91 -1.14
CA GLN A 78 8.05 13.49 -0.81
C GLN A 78 9.15 12.52 -1.24
N VAL A 79 10.24 13.07 -1.76
CA VAL A 79 11.40 12.28 -2.19
C VAL A 79 12.64 12.84 -1.52
N ALA A 80 13.44 11.96 -0.91
CA ALA A 80 14.70 12.32 -0.27
C ALA A 80 15.74 11.26 -0.65
N GLY A 81 16.57 11.56 -1.67
CA GLY A 81 17.56 10.61 -2.17
C GLY A 81 16.90 9.36 -2.73
N ASP A 82 17.26 8.21 -2.19
CA ASP A 82 16.70 6.92 -2.60
C ASP A 82 15.49 6.49 -1.76
N LEU A 83 14.96 7.40 -0.94
CA LEU A 83 13.76 7.16 -0.16
C LEU A 83 12.66 8.12 -0.60
N ALA A 84 11.44 7.64 -0.53
CA ALA A 84 10.27 8.47 -0.81
C ALA A 84 9.11 7.98 0.06
N TRP A 85 8.21 8.91 0.38
CA TRP A 85 7.01 8.51 1.11
C TRP A 85 5.79 9.20 0.52
N VAL A 86 4.69 8.46 0.56
CA VAL A 86 3.39 8.93 0.13
C VAL A 86 2.45 8.84 1.32
N VAL A 87 1.81 9.95 1.64
CA VAL A 87 0.75 9.98 2.64
C VAL A 87 -0.54 10.26 1.90
N CYS A 88 -1.57 9.47 2.15
CA CYS A 88 -2.83 9.64 1.46
C CYS A 88 -3.99 9.12 2.31
N VAL A 89 -5.19 9.49 1.92
CA VAL A 89 -6.42 8.91 2.46
C VAL A 89 -6.89 7.82 1.49
N GLU A 90 -7.05 6.61 2.01
CA GLU A 90 -7.65 5.51 1.26
C GLU A 90 -9.15 5.54 1.52
N ASN A 91 -9.93 5.88 0.51
CA ASN A 91 -11.38 5.76 0.57
C ASN A 91 -11.72 4.39 0.00
N ILE A 92 -12.13 3.48 0.87
CA ILE A 92 -12.27 2.06 0.52
C ILE A 92 -13.74 1.70 0.47
N THR A 93 -14.14 1.03 -0.60
CA THR A 93 -15.46 0.44 -0.72
C THR A 93 -15.29 -1.06 -0.85
N THR A 94 -15.93 -1.83 0.04
CA THR A 94 -15.91 -3.29 -0.03
C THR A 94 -17.33 -3.80 -0.25
N HIS A 95 -17.44 -4.94 -0.92
CA HIS A 95 -18.71 -5.59 -1.23
C HIS A 95 -18.67 -7.03 -0.74
N GLN A 96 -18.95 -7.23 0.55
CA GLN A 96 -18.99 -8.57 1.15
C GLN A 96 -20.40 -9.05 1.41
N SER A 97 -21.39 -8.18 1.18
CA SER A 97 -22.81 -8.48 1.34
C SER A 97 -23.56 -7.66 0.28
N ASP A 98 -24.88 -7.67 0.36
CA ASP A 98 -25.72 -6.93 -0.58
C ASP A 98 -25.50 -5.42 -0.52
N GLU A 99 -24.99 -4.91 0.61
CA GLU A 99 -24.74 -3.49 0.78
C GLU A 99 -23.22 -3.21 0.80
N PRO A 100 -22.75 -2.22 0.02
CA PRO A 100 -21.34 -1.84 0.07
C PRO A 100 -21.00 -1.22 1.43
N GLN A 101 -19.83 -1.53 1.93
CA GLN A 101 -19.27 -0.93 3.13
C GLN A 101 -18.20 0.07 2.75
N GLN A 102 -18.21 1.23 3.39
CA GLN A 102 -17.21 2.27 3.13
C GLN A 102 -16.38 2.53 4.38
N ALA A 103 -15.11 2.76 4.17
CA ALA A 103 -14.18 3.07 5.25
C ALA A 103 -13.13 4.06 4.74
N GLN A 104 -12.59 4.85 5.66
CA GLN A 104 -11.46 5.71 5.37
C GLN A 104 -10.27 5.28 6.21
N VAL A 105 -9.12 5.24 5.58
CA VAL A 105 -7.86 4.86 6.22
C VAL A 105 -6.82 5.91 5.86
N LEU A 106 -6.09 6.39 6.87
CA LEU A 106 -4.91 7.21 6.62
C LEU A 106 -3.73 6.28 6.41
N ALA A 107 -3.04 6.44 5.31
CA ALA A 107 -1.95 5.56 4.95
C ALA A 107 -0.65 6.31 4.73
N THR A 108 0.44 5.68 5.16
CA THR A 108 1.80 6.10 4.84
C THR A 108 2.48 4.94 4.12
N ASN A 109 2.97 5.21 2.92
CA ASN A 109 3.68 4.25 2.10
C ASN A 109 5.10 4.75 1.88
N LEU A 110 6.08 3.96 2.30
CA LEU A 110 7.49 4.30 2.17
C LEU A 110 8.10 3.45 1.06
N PHE A 111 8.80 4.11 0.17
CA PHE A 111 9.45 3.49 -0.99
C PHE A 111 10.95 3.67 -0.93
N GLU A 112 11.66 2.68 -1.37
CA GLU A 112 13.11 2.75 -1.56
C GLU A 112 13.43 2.50 -3.03
N ARG A 113 14.34 3.31 -3.58
CA ARG A 113 14.80 3.09 -4.94
C ARG A 113 15.88 2.02 -4.92
N ILE A 114 15.56 0.87 -5.50
CA ILE A 114 16.47 -0.28 -5.60
C ILE A 114 16.69 -0.54 -7.09
N GLY A 115 17.93 -0.32 -7.54
CA GLY A 115 18.19 -0.31 -8.97
C GLY A 115 17.46 0.86 -9.61
N ASP A 116 16.61 0.56 -10.58
CA ASP A 116 15.83 1.57 -11.29
C ASP A 116 14.36 1.59 -10.85
N GLU A 117 14.02 0.87 -9.78
CA GLU A 117 12.63 0.71 -9.35
C GLU A 117 12.41 1.28 -7.95
N TRP A 118 11.25 1.90 -7.78
CA TRP A 118 10.75 2.29 -6.44
C TRP A 118 9.90 1.17 -5.89
N LEU A 119 10.36 0.56 -4.80
CA LEU A 119 9.68 -0.59 -4.19
C LEU A 119 9.26 -0.24 -2.76
N LEU A 120 8.10 -0.73 -2.35
CA LEU A 120 7.60 -0.53 -0.99
C LEU A 120 8.51 -1.21 0.02
N ILE A 121 8.82 -0.49 1.08
CA ILE A 121 9.52 -1.03 2.24
C ILE A 121 8.69 -0.89 3.52
N HIS A 122 7.63 -0.09 3.48
CA HIS A 122 6.75 0.09 4.64
C HIS A 122 5.37 0.56 4.19
N HIS A 123 4.35 0.00 4.80
CA HIS A 123 2.97 0.44 4.67
C HIS A 123 2.34 0.46 6.05
N HIS A 124 1.69 1.56 6.39
CA HIS A 124 0.96 1.68 7.64
C HIS A 124 -0.39 2.35 7.36
N GLY A 125 -1.45 1.62 7.64
CA GLY A 125 -2.79 2.15 7.55
C GLY A 125 -3.43 2.25 8.92
N SER A 126 -4.10 3.37 9.19
CA SER A 126 -4.86 3.55 10.42
C SER A 126 -6.26 4.03 10.09
N ALA A 127 -7.25 3.45 10.77
CA ALA A 127 -8.65 3.81 10.54
C ALA A 127 -8.92 5.24 10.97
N VAL A 128 -9.65 5.98 10.15
CA VAL A 128 -10.14 7.30 10.51
C VAL A 128 -11.43 7.10 11.31
N MET A 129 -11.44 7.61 12.53
CA MET A 129 -12.56 7.47 13.44
C MET A 129 -13.40 8.75 13.44
N GLY A 130 -14.67 8.62 13.25
CA GLY A 130 -15.60 9.75 13.30
C GLY A 130 -16.08 10.23 11.96
#